data_fe7853b36771d7143a480f80d79d384f
#
_entry.id   fe7853b36771d7143a480f80d79d384f
#
_cell.length_a   1.000
_cell.length_b   1.000
_cell.length_c   1.000
_cell.angle_alpha   90.00
_cell.angle_beta   90.00
_cell.angle_gamma   90.00
#
_symmetry.space_group_name_H-M   'P 1'
#
loop_
_entity.id
_entity.type
_entity.pdbx_description
1 polymer ?
#
loop_
_entity_poly.entity_id
_entity_poly.type
_entity_poly.pdbx_seq_one_letter_code
_entity_poly.pdbx_strand_id
1 'polypeptide(L)'
;ELYIDDLELVYNSQLSSLKVDGVEVPGFASDKYSYTVYSSKDADKKLEYMTNAKSAFVASDCVAPTDGSGNCVYNVTVTSADLQTSHTYVVNVVCPTTYTDQLLINLNGEDMEPEQASIDVCSEGNNNYTFVLKKFSFGETLIGDVTISGVPCVEKDGKQTFAVEKDAAITNGADIAEALGNKVHVTMNAEIENGKLYAEMALPVTLGDATINVKATFGKKATNVEKTTYKDQLVISLNGDEQNP
;
A
#
# COMPACT_ATOMS: atom_id res chain seq x y z
N GLU A 1 51.57 18.79 -29.43
CA GLU A 1 51.09 19.92 -28.64
C GLU A 1 49.58 19.79 -28.55
N LEU A 2 49.04 19.59 -27.34
CA LEU A 2 47.60 19.48 -27.10
C LEU A 2 47.09 20.87 -26.69
N TYR A 3 46.31 21.52 -27.53
CA TYR A 3 45.61 22.75 -27.19
C TYR A 3 44.28 22.38 -26.57
N ILE A 4 44.04 22.72 -25.31
CA ILE A 4 42.75 22.67 -24.65
C ILE A 4 42.23 24.11 -24.69
N ASP A 5 41.29 24.37 -25.61
CA ASP A 5 40.57 25.61 -25.71
C ASP A 5 39.20 25.38 -25.07
N ASP A 6 38.78 26.23 -24.15
CA ASP A 6 37.54 26.16 -23.38
C ASP A 6 37.38 24.94 -22.43
N LEU A 7 38.16 24.92 -21.35
CA LEU A 7 37.87 24.03 -20.21
C LEU A 7 36.75 24.61 -19.35
N GLU A 8 35.53 24.14 -19.51
CA GLU A 8 34.43 24.46 -18.61
C GLU A 8 34.44 23.49 -17.43
N LEU A 9 34.52 24.00 -16.20
CA LEU A 9 34.37 23.22 -14.98
C LEU A 9 32.88 23.12 -14.63
N VAL A 10 32.28 21.98 -14.91
CA VAL A 10 30.88 21.72 -14.57
C VAL A 10 30.81 21.09 -13.17
N TYR A 11 30.26 21.81 -12.22
CA TYR A 11 29.98 21.29 -10.90
C TYR A 11 28.60 20.62 -10.90
N ASN A 12 28.53 19.37 -10.41
CA ASN A 12 27.30 18.60 -10.42
C ASN A 12 26.82 18.34 -8.97
N SER A 13 25.53 18.59 -8.72
CA SER A 13 24.86 18.37 -7.43
C SER A 13 23.75 17.30 -7.53
N GLN A 14 23.96 16.29 -8.39
CA GLN A 14 22.98 15.23 -8.64
C GLN A 14 23.49 13.86 -8.19
N LEU A 15 22.55 12.96 -7.89
CA LEU A 15 22.84 11.55 -7.66
C LEU A 15 22.94 10.79 -8.99
N SER A 16 23.79 9.77 -9.01
CA SER A 16 23.90 8.78 -10.10
C SER A 16 23.21 7.45 -9.73
N SER A 17 22.96 7.19 -8.45
CA SER A 17 22.24 6.03 -7.95
C SER A 17 21.59 6.36 -6.63
N LEU A 18 20.42 5.74 -6.38
CA LEU A 18 19.67 5.85 -5.14
C LEU A 18 18.97 4.52 -4.87
N LYS A 19 19.26 3.91 -3.70
CA LYS A 19 18.73 2.59 -3.32
C LYS A 19 18.16 2.62 -1.93
N VAL A 20 17.17 1.77 -1.71
CA VAL A 20 16.63 1.45 -0.38
C VAL A 20 16.75 -0.06 -0.19
N ASP A 21 17.35 -0.48 0.91
CA ASP A 21 17.62 -1.90 1.24
C ASP A 21 18.35 -2.65 0.10
N GLY A 22 19.30 -1.97 -0.57
CA GLY A 22 20.08 -2.53 -1.68
C GLY A 22 19.35 -2.57 -3.02
N VAL A 23 18.06 -2.23 -3.07
CA VAL A 23 17.25 -2.21 -4.30
C VAL A 23 17.20 -0.80 -4.88
N GLU A 24 17.45 -0.69 -6.18
CA GLU A 24 17.36 0.61 -6.89
C GLU A 24 15.94 1.21 -6.73
N VAL A 25 15.87 2.52 -6.45
CA VAL A 25 14.58 3.22 -6.33
C VAL A 25 13.86 3.19 -7.68
N PRO A 26 12.62 2.67 -7.74
CA PRO A 26 11.89 2.53 -8.99
C PRO A 26 11.73 3.85 -9.74
N GLY A 27 12.11 3.84 -11.02
CA GLY A 27 12.05 5.03 -11.88
C GLY A 27 13.00 6.14 -11.44
N PHE A 28 14.16 5.79 -10.85
CA PHE A 28 15.18 6.74 -10.49
C PHE A 28 15.72 7.46 -11.76
N ALA A 29 15.81 8.78 -11.66
CA ALA A 29 16.47 9.65 -12.63
C ALA A 29 17.14 10.80 -11.87
N SER A 30 18.31 11.25 -12.34
CA SER A 30 19.11 12.25 -11.64
C SER A 30 18.44 13.63 -11.51
N ASP A 31 17.47 13.90 -12.35
CA ASP A 31 16.68 15.14 -12.41
C ASP A 31 15.27 15.02 -11.79
N LYS A 32 14.96 13.86 -11.21
CA LYS A 32 13.72 13.61 -10.47
C LYS A 32 14.01 13.58 -8.97
N TYR A 33 13.29 14.36 -8.19
CA TYR A 33 13.63 14.65 -6.80
C TYR A 33 12.63 14.12 -5.78
N SER A 34 11.62 13.34 -6.19
CA SER A 34 10.64 12.75 -5.28
C SER A 34 10.27 11.33 -5.70
N TYR A 35 10.31 10.41 -4.74
CA TYR A 35 10.07 8.98 -4.93
C TYR A 35 9.23 8.42 -3.82
N THR A 36 8.47 7.35 -4.13
CA THR A 36 7.81 6.50 -3.15
C THR A 36 8.32 5.07 -3.33
N VAL A 37 8.75 4.46 -2.23
CA VAL A 37 9.29 3.10 -2.18
C VAL A 37 8.50 2.31 -1.15
N TYR A 38 8.12 1.09 -1.49
CA TYR A 38 7.47 0.17 -0.58
C TYR A 38 8.51 -0.74 0.06
N SER A 39 8.53 -0.83 1.38
CA SER A 39 9.45 -1.65 2.15
C SER A 39 8.70 -2.41 3.24
N SER A 40 9.28 -3.51 3.73
CA SER A 40 8.73 -4.22 4.89
C SER A 40 8.84 -3.36 6.14
N LYS A 41 7.87 -3.46 7.06
CA LYS A 41 7.90 -2.78 8.35
C LYS A 41 9.16 -3.14 9.16
N ASP A 42 9.62 -4.38 9.04
CA ASP A 42 10.76 -4.93 9.79
C ASP A 42 12.10 -4.78 9.06
N ALA A 43 12.12 -4.17 7.85
CA ALA A 43 13.35 -3.90 7.12
C ALA A 43 14.14 -2.76 7.76
N ASP A 44 15.47 -2.82 7.66
CA ASP A 44 16.38 -1.79 8.19
C ASP A 44 16.22 -0.42 7.51
N LYS A 45 15.59 -0.41 6.33
CA LYS A 45 15.36 0.79 5.50
C LYS A 45 16.65 1.55 5.21
N LYS A 46 17.71 0.80 4.94
CA LYS A 46 19.01 1.37 4.67
C LYS A 46 19.00 2.12 3.34
N LEU A 47 19.33 3.42 3.40
CA LEU A 47 19.51 4.25 2.22
C LEU A 47 20.95 4.17 1.72
N GLU A 48 21.11 3.95 0.41
CA GLU A 48 22.41 3.95 -0.28
C GLU A 48 22.33 4.88 -1.48
N TYR A 49 23.36 5.67 -1.71
CA TYR A 49 23.41 6.61 -2.82
C TYR A 49 24.81 6.77 -3.39
N MET A 50 24.88 7.19 -4.65
CA MET A 50 26.12 7.63 -5.29
C MET A 50 25.88 8.97 -5.98
N THR A 51 26.90 9.83 -6.01
CA THR A 51 26.86 11.13 -6.68
C THR A 51 27.44 11.06 -8.07
N ASN A 52 26.98 11.92 -8.97
CA ASN A 52 27.59 12.10 -10.30
C ASN A 52 28.99 12.74 -10.21
N ALA A 53 29.22 13.60 -9.23
CA ALA A 53 30.53 14.22 -8.98
C ALA A 53 31.10 13.70 -7.65
N LYS A 54 32.31 13.14 -7.69
CA LYS A 54 33.01 12.61 -6.49
C LYS A 54 33.29 13.68 -5.42
N SER A 55 33.36 14.93 -5.82
CA SER A 55 33.64 16.09 -4.95
C SER A 55 32.37 16.75 -4.37
N ALA A 56 31.18 16.25 -4.67
CA ALA A 56 29.93 16.76 -4.11
C ALA A 56 29.80 16.40 -2.63
N PHE A 57 29.20 17.29 -1.86
CA PHE A 57 28.85 17.06 -0.46
C PHE A 57 27.46 16.48 -0.36
N VAL A 58 27.25 15.47 0.51
CA VAL A 58 25.95 14.86 0.72
C VAL A 58 25.59 14.89 2.19
N ALA A 59 24.39 15.39 2.48
CA ALA A 59 23.75 15.28 3.78
C ALA A 59 22.45 14.46 3.62
N SER A 60 22.22 13.52 4.52
CA SER A 60 20.98 12.74 4.54
C SER A 60 20.42 12.68 5.95
N ASP A 61 19.11 12.77 6.06
CA ASP A 61 18.36 12.56 7.27
C ASP A 61 17.19 11.59 7.02
N CYS A 62 16.66 11.02 8.09
CA CYS A 62 15.48 10.18 8.07
C CYS A 62 14.48 10.72 9.09
N VAL A 63 13.30 11.06 8.63
CA VAL A 63 12.19 11.45 9.50
C VAL A 63 11.20 10.30 9.54
N ALA A 64 11.14 9.61 10.68
CA ALA A 64 10.16 8.54 10.90
C ALA A 64 9.01 9.07 11.77
N PRO A 65 7.74 8.89 11.37
CA PRO A 65 6.60 9.20 12.22
C PRO A 65 6.56 8.26 13.44
N THR A 66 6.00 8.76 14.53
CA THR A 66 5.87 8.01 15.79
C THR A 66 4.61 7.13 15.85
N ASP A 67 3.89 6.99 14.74
CA ASP A 67 2.62 6.27 14.64
C ASP A 67 2.75 4.73 14.60
N GLY A 68 3.99 4.23 14.61
CA GLY A 68 4.26 2.79 14.54
C GLY A 68 3.97 2.14 13.18
N SER A 69 3.68 2.94 12.13
CA SER A 69 3.45 2.44 10.75
C SER A 69 4.71 1.84 10.13
N GLY A 70 5.89 2.24 10.61
CA GLY A 70 7.18 1.92 10.01
C GLY A 70 7.51 2.76 8.77
N ASN A 71 6.64 3.69 8.37
CA ASN A 71 6.93 4.65 7.31
C ASN A 71 8.11 5.55 7.70
N CYS A 72 8.84 6.05 6.71
CA CYS A 72 9.84 7.08 6.94
C CYS A 72 10.07 7.92 5.68
N VAL A 73 10.61 9.11 5.86
CA VAL A 73 10.97 10.01 4.76
C VAL A 73 12.47 10.26 4.85
N TYR A 74 13.19 9.91 3.80
CA TYR A 74 14.58 10.29 3.65
C TYR A 74 14.68 11.55 2.80
N ASN A 75 15.49 12.51 3.27
CA ASN A 75 15.92 13.66 2.49
C ASN A 75 17.41 13.51 2.21
N VAL A 76 17.80 13.47 0.95
CA VAL A 76 19.20 13.39 0.52
C VAL A 76 19.52 14.67 -0.22
N THR A 77 20.26 15.55 0.43
CA THR A 77 20.69 16.82 -0.17
C THR A 77 22.10 16.69 -0.71
N VAL A 78 22.26 16.91 -2.01
CA VAL A 78 23.53 16.92 -2.72
C VAL A 78 23.91 18.34 -3.05
N THR A 79 25.05 18.80 -2.57
CA THR A 79 25.57 20.15 -2.85
C THR A 79 26.83 20.04 -3.70
N SER A 80 26.92 20.85 -4.74
CA SER A 80 28.10 20.92 -5.61
C SER A 80 29.35 21.36 -4.84
N ALA A 81 30.54 21.02 -5.34
CA ALA A 81 31.81 21.33 -4.69
C ALA A 81 32.08 22.85 -4.54
N ASP A 82 31.49 23.66 -5.41
CA ASP A 82 31.58 25.13 -5.33
C ASP A 82 30.51 25.75 -4.42
N LEU A 83 29.62 24.93 -3.83
CA LEU A 83 28.52 25.31 -2.94
C LEU A 83 27.46 26.21 -3.60
N GLN A 84 27.42 26.31 -4.94
CA GLN A 84 26.51 27.21 -5.67
C GLN A 84 25.18 26.52 -6.01
N THR A 85 25.16 25.19 -6.13
CA THR A 85 23.96 24.42 -6.48
C THR A 85 23.71 23.32 -5.47
N SER A 86 22.44 23.10 -5.16
CA SER A 86 22.02 22.04 -4.26
C SER A 86 20.69 21.46 -4.70
N HIS A 87 20.56 20.12 -4.65
CA HIS A 87 19.31 19.41 -4.93
C HIS A 87 19.00 18.45 -3.80
N THR A 88 17.72 18.38 -3.40
CA THR A 88 17.24 17.44 -2.36
C THR A 88 16.34 16.39 -2.99
N TYR A 89 16.71 15.13 -2.82
CA TYR A 89 15.91 13.97 -3.18
C TYR A 89 15.10 13.54 -1.96
N VAL A 90 13.79 13.47 -2.11
CA VAL A 90 12.86 13.03 -1.07
C VAL A 90 12.41 11.61 -1.39
N VAL A 91 12.68 10.65 -0.49
CA VAL A 91 12.27 9.25 -0.63
C VAL A 91 11.29 8.91 0.47
N ASN A 92 10.00 8.79 0.10
CA ASN A 92 8.96 8.33 0.99
C ASN A 92 8.98 6.80 1.03
N VAL A 93 9.41 6.22 2.15
CA VAL A 93 9.36 4.77 2.37
C VAL A 93 8.05 4.44 3.07
N VAL A 94 7.22 3.65 2.41
CA VAL A 94 5.89 3.26 2.89
C VAL A 94 5.88 1.77 3.21
N CYS A 95 5.39 1.43 4.41
CA CYS A 95 5.31 0.06 4.89
C CYS A 95 3.85 -0.40 4.88
N PRO A 96 3.48 -1.34 4.01
CA PRO A 96 2.13 -1.86 3.97
C PRO A 96 1.80 -2.69 5.23
N THR A 97 0.54 -2.65 5.64
CA THR A 97 -0.03 -3.66 6.53
C THR A 97 -0.67 -4.73 5.65
N THR A 98 -0.20 -5.97 5.74
CA THR A 98 -0.74 -7.10 4.99
C THR A 98 -1.85 -7.78 5.80
N TYR A 99 -3.03 -7.87 5.20
CA TYR A 99 -4.15 -8.65 5.71
C TYR A 99 -4.26 -9.92 4.89
N THR A 100 -4.43 -11.06 5.55
CA THR A 100 -4.59 -12.37 4.90
C THR A 100 -5.86 -13.01 5.43
N ASP A 101 -6.81 -13.31 4.55
CA ASP A 101 -8.10 -13.93 4.89
C ASP A 101 -8.66 -14.64 3.64
N GLN A 102 -9.85 -15.21 3.77
CA GLN A 102 -10.57 -15.83 2.66
C GLN A 102 -11.11 -14.75 1.71
N LEU A 103 -10.95 -15.01 0.41
CA LEU A 103 -11.56 -14.27 -0.68
C LEU A 103 -12.64 -15.15 -1.30
N LEU A 104 -13.87 -14.69 -1.27
CA LEU A 104 -15.00 -15.28 -1.98
C LEU A 104 -15.22 -14.51 -3.27
N ILE A 105 -15.20 -15.20 -4.41
CA ILE A 105 -15.44 -14.62 -5.73
C ILE A 105 -16.79 -15.11 -6.23
N ASN A 106 -17.62 -14.17 -6.70
CA ASN A 106 -18.87 -14.45 -7.38
C ASN A 106 -18.77 -13.97 -8.84
N LEU A 107 -18.95 -14.89 -9.76
CA LEU A 107 -18.93 -14.61 -11.22
C LEU A 107 -20.35 -14.69 -11.77
N ASN A 108 -20.88 -13.58 -12.26
CA ASN A 108 -22.23 -13.52 -12.87
C ASN A 108 -23.35 -14.11 -11.99
N GLY A 109 -23.19 -14.09 -10.67
CA GLY A 109 -24.16 -14.62 -9.70
C GLY A 109 -23.83 -16.00 -9.15
N GLU A 110 -22.80 -16.69 -9.65
CA GLU A 110 -22.34 -17.99 -9.15
C GLU A 110 -21.12 -17.82 -8.24
N ASP A 111 -21.20 -18.35 -7.02
CA ASP A 111 -20.09 -18.33 -6.06
C ASP A 111 -19.05 -19.39 -6.43
N MET A 112 -17.78 -18.99 -6.42
CA MET A 112 -16.65 -19.89 -6.54
C MET A 112 -16.22 -20.43 -5.17
N GLU A 113 -15.39 -21.47 -5.14
CA GLU A 113 -14.77 -21.95 -3.91
C GLU A 113 -13.92 -20.84 -3.29
N PRO A 114 -14.06 -20.56 -1.98
CA PRO A 114 -13.24 -19.55 -1.31
C PRO A 114 -11.76 -19.90 -1.36
N GLU A 115 -10.93 -18.91 -1.67
CA GLU A 115 -9.47 -19.04 -1.68
C GLU A 115 -8.80 -18.12 -0.66
N GLN A 116 -7.57 -18.46 -0.26
CA GLN A 116 -6.77 -17.60 0.61
C GLN A 116 -6.17 -16.48 -0.24
N ALA A 117 -6.38 -15.24 0.18
CA ALA A 117 -5.82 -14.08 -0.49
C ALA A 117 -5.14 -13.13 0.50
N SER A 118 -4.36 -12.20 -0.03
CA SER A 118 -3.71 -11.15 0.76
C SER A 118 -3.97 -9.78 0.15
N ILE A 119 -4.33 -8.82 0.99
CA ILE A 119 -4.45 -7.41 0.64
C ILE A 119 -3.44 -6.62 1.45
N ASP A 120 -2.56 -5.90 0.75
CA ASP A 120 -1.70 -4.90 1.36
C ASP A 120 -2.44 -3.57 1.43
N VAL A 121 -2.41 -2.93 2.58
CA VAL A 121 -2.98 -1.61 2.80
C VAL A 121 -1.87 -0.65 3.22
N CYS A 122 -1.68 0.41 2.43
CA CYS A 122 -0.64 1.41 2.64
C CYS A 122 -1.27 2.79 2.87
N SER A 123 -0.84 3.51 3.89
CA SER A 123 -1.19 4.93 4.05
C SER A 123 -0.40 5.77 3.04
N GLU A 124 -1.08 6.62 2.30
CA GLU A 124 -0.46 7.65 1.43
C GLU A 124 -0.35 9.02 2.12
N GLY A 125 -0.81 9.11 3.38
CA GLY A 125 -0.98 10.37 4.09
C GLY A 125 -2.31 11.08 3.75
N ASN A 126 -2.63 12.15 4.48
CA ASN A 126 -3.86 12.94 4.28
C ASN A 126 -5.14 12.10 4.23
N ASN A 127 -5.22 11.05 5.04
CA ASN A 127 -6.34 10.09 5.10
C ASN A 127 -6.62 9.37 3.76
N ASN A 128 -5.62 9.24 2.90
CA ASN A 128 -5.70 8.41 1.70
C ASN A 128 -4.88 7.13 1.85
N TYR A 129 -5.34 6.08 1.21
CA TYR A 129 -4.75 4.74 1.29
C TYR A 129 -4.67 4.09 -0.09
N THR A 130 -3.68 3.22 -0.27
CA THR A 130 -3.59 2.28 -1.38
C THR A 130 -3.90 0.88 -0.89
N PHE A 131 -4.75 0.18 -1.63
CA PHE A 131 -5.05 -1.24 -1.46
C PHE A 131 -4.44 -2.02 -2.62
N VAL A 132 -3.76 -3.12 -2.32
CA VAL A 132 -3.19 -4.01 -3.35
C VAL A 132 -3.66 -5.43 -3.08
N LEU A 133 -4.60 -5.91 -3.89
CA LEU A 133 -4.98 -7.32 -3.88
C LEU A 133 -3.95 -8.10 -4.69
N LYS A 134 -3.18 -8.94 -3.99
CA LYS A 134 -2.07 -9.69 -4.56
C LYS A 134 -2.52 -10.92 -5.33
N LYS A 135 -1.92 -11.14 -6.50
CA LYS A 135 -2.10 -12.35 -7.31
C LYS A 135 -3.57 -12.71 -7.53
N PHE A 136 -4.39 -11.68 -7.77
CA PHE A 136 -5.80 -11.90 -8.01
C PHE A 136 -6.01 -12.82 -9.23
N SER A 137 -6.84 -13.83 -9.06
CA SER A 137 -7.18 -14.81 -10.11
C SER A 137 -8.66 -15.16 -10.04
N PHE A 138 -9.22 -15.67 -11.12
CA PHE A 138 -10.49 -16.40 -11.09
C PHE A 138 -10.26 -17.80 -11.68
N GLY A 139 -10.44 -18.83 -10.85
CA GLY A 139 -10.06 -20.18 -11.17
C GLY A 139 -8.57 -20.25 -11.53
N GLU A 140 -8.25 -20.77 -12.71
CA GLU A 140 -6.86 -20.91 -13.18
C GLU A 140 -6.32 -19.65 -13.87
N THR A 141 -7.13 -18.61 -14.05
CA THR A 141 -6.75 -17.40 -14.78
C THR A 141 -6.19 -16.34 -13.85
N LEU A 142 -4.89 -16.11 -13.89
CA LEU A 142 -4.21 -15.05 -13.15
C LEU A 142 -4.48 -13.68 -13.82
N ILE A 143 -5.06 -12.76 -13.05
CA ILE A 143 -5.25 -11.36 -13.45
C ILE A 143 -4.02 -10.54 -13.10
N GLY A 144 -3.45 -10.74 -11.91
CA GLY A 144 -2.29 -10.02 -11.38
C GLY A 144 -2.56 -9.32 -10.07
N ASP A 145 -1.71 -8.36 -9.74
CA ASP A 145 -1.88 -7.50 -8.57
C ASP A 145 -2.79 -6.32 -8.93
N VAL A 146 -3.96 -6.22 -8.28
CA VAL A 146 -4.91 -5.12 -8.49
C VAL A 146 -4.66 -4.03 -7.46
N THR A 147 -4.27 -2.85 -7.93
CA THR A 147 -3.88 -1.70 -7.10
C THR A 147 -4.91 -0.58 -7.19
N ILE A 148 -5.50 -0.22 -6.05
CA ILE A 148 -6.46 0.86 -5.89
C ILE A 148 -5.81 1.95 -5.03
N SER A 149 -5.31 3.03 -5.63
CA SER A 149 -4.63 4.13 -4.92
C SER A 149 -5.57 5.30 -4.66
N GLY A 150 -5.22 6.17 -3.68
CA GLY A 150 -6.00 7.37 -3.37
C GLY A 150 -7.39 7.05 -2.83
N VAL A 151 -7.53 6.02 -2.01
CA VAL A 151 -8.79 5.62 -1.37
C VAL A 151 -8.98 6.45 -0.11
N PRO A 152 -10.05 7.27 -0.03
CA PRO A 152 -10.29 8.07 1.15
C PRO A 152 -10.70 7.22 2.35
N CYS A 153 -10.20 7.57 3.53
CA CYS A 153 -10.51 6.93 4.79
C CYS A 153 -11.33 7.86 5.69
N VAL A 154 -12.38 7.32 6.28
CA VAL A 154 -13.10 7.95 7.38
C VAL A 154 -12.87 7.11 8.63
N GLU A 155 -12.27 7.71 9.65
CA GLU A 155 -12.05 7.05 10.94
C GLU A 155 -13.04 7.54 11.98
N LYS A 156 -13.70 6.60 12.64
CA LYS A 156 -14.64 6.87 13.73
C LYS A 156 -14.62 5.72 14.73
N ASP A 157 -14.48 6.05 16.01
CA ASP A 157 -14.54 5.10 17.13
C ASP A 157 -13.57 3.89 17.00
N GLY A 158 -12.38 4.12 16.42
CA GLY A 158 -11.36 3.10 16.17
C GLY A 158 -11.64 2.19 14.97
N LYS A 159 -12.67 2.51 14.18
CA LYS A 159 -13.00 1.87 12.91
C LYS A 159 -12.62 2.77 11.75
N GLN A 160 -11.88 2.24 10.79
CA GLN A 160 -11.60 2.89 9.53
C GLN A 160 -12.55 2.36 8.46
N THR A 161 -13.15 3.24 7.69
CA THR A 161 -14.05 2.90 6.59
C THR A 161 -13.58 3.54 5.30
N PHE A 162 -13.70 2.82 4.21
CA PHE A 162 -13.21 3.17 2.89
C PHE A 162 -14.32 2.96 1.86
N ALA A 163 -14.48 3.90 0.95
CA ALA A 163 -15.40 3.77 -0.17
C ALA A 163 -14.81 4.47 -1.40
N VAL A 164 -14.75 3.78 -2.52
CA VAL A 164 -14.20 4.31 -3.76
C VAL A 164 -14.80 3.64 -4.99
N GLU A 165 -14.91 4.41 -6.07
CA GLU A 165 -15.25 3.93 -7.41
C GLU A 165 -14.28 4.57 -8.40
N LYS A 166 -13.40 3.76 -9.00
CA LYS A 166 -12.36 4.23 -9.92
C LYS A 166 -11.69 3.09 -10.69
N ASP A 167 -10.85 3.46 -11.65
CA ASP A 167 -9.97 2.52 -12.31
C ASP A 167 -8.81 2.12 -11.40
N ALA A 168 -8.63 0.83 -11.21
CA ALA A 168 -7.51 0.21 -10.54
C ALA A 168 -6.46 -0.25 -11.56
N ALA A 169 -5.19 -0.10 -11.23
CA ALA A 169 -4.09 -0.59 -12.06
C ALA A 169 -3.89 -2.09 -11.84
N ILE A 170 -3.58 -2.81 -12.92
CA ILE A 170 -3.17 -4.21 -12.86
C ILE A 170 -1.68 -4.30 -13.18
N THR A 171 -0.92 -4.98 -12.33
CA THR A 171 0.50 -5.25 -12.51
C THR A 171 0.78 -6.73 -12.27
N ASN A 172 1.93 -7.22 -12.71
CA ASN A 172 2.32 -8.62 -12.54
C ASN A 172 1.25 -9.63 -13.07
N GLY A 173 0.46 -9.20 -14.07
CA GLY A 173 -0.58 -10.01 -14.66
C GLY A 173 -0.09 -10.84 -15.84
N ALA A 174 -0.96 -11.76 -16.31
CA ALA A 174 -0.79 -12.50 -17.55
C ALA A 174 -1.41 -11.74 -18.74
N ASP A 175 -1.46 -12.38 -19.92
CA ASP A 175 -1.96 -11.80 -21.18
C ASP A 175 -3.35 -11.14 -21.05
N ILE A 176 -4.18 -11.63 -20.13
CA ILE A 176 -5.50 -11.05 -19.87
C ILE A 176 -5.41 -9.63 -19.31
N ALA A 177 -4.40 -9.33 -18.50
CA ALA A 177 -4.19 -7.98 -17.97
C ALA A 177 -3.87 -6.99 -19.11
N GLU A 178 -3.09 -7.41 -20.09
CA GLU A 178 -2.81 -6.61 -21.29
C GLU A 178 -4.07 -6.40 -22.12
N ALA A 179 -4.89 -7.44 -22.31
CA ALA A 179 -6.18 -7.35 -23.00
C ALA A 179 -7.15 -6.36 -22.34
N LEU A 180 -7.04 -6.18 -21.02
CA LEU A 180 -7.79 -5.20 -20.24
C LEU A 180 -7.14 -3.80 -20.24
N GLY A 181 -6.00 -3.62 -20.93
CA GLY A 181 -5.22 -2.38 -20.90
C GLY A 181 -4.56 -2.11 -19.55
N ASN A 182 -4.25 -3.16 -18.81
CA ASN A 182 -3.65 -3.14 -17.46
C ASN A 182 -4.46 -2.32 -16.43
N LYS A 183 -5.78 -2.30 -16.60
CA LYS A 183 -6.74 -1.60 -15.74
C LYS A 183 -8.03 -2.38 -15.59
N VAL A 184 -8.69 -2.16 -14.45
CA VAL A 184 -10.06 -2.65 -14.24
C VAL A 184 -10.82 -1.60 -13.43
N HIS A 185 -12.08 -1.37 -13.80
CA HIS A 185 -12.95 -0.51 -13.00
C HIS A 185 -13.35 -1.21 -11.72
N VAL A 186 -13.20 -0.54 -10.57
CA VAL A 186 -13.48 -1.13 -9.25
C VAL A 186 -14.37 -0.21 -8.45
N THR A 187 -15.47 -0.75 -7.95
CA THR A 187 -16.21 -0.16 -6.83
C THR A 187 -15.85 -0.96 -5.58
N MET A 188 -15.28 -0.30 -4.56
CA MET A 188 -14.86 -0.95 -3.31
C MET A 188 -15.48 -0.26 -2.10
N ASN A 189 -15.99 -1.08 -1.17
CA ASN A 189 -16.31 -0.69 0.20
C ASN A 189 -15.50 -1.57 1.13
N ALA A 190 -14.75 -0.97 2.06
CA ALA A 190 -13.94 -1.73 3.00
C ALA A 190 -14.00 -1.12 4.40
N GLU A 191 -13.67 -1.93 5.40
CA GLU A 191 -13.55 -1.52 6.79
C GLU A 191 -12.39 -2.25 7.47
N ILE A 192 -11.67 -1.51 8.32
CA ILE A 192 -10.66 -2.09 9.21
C ILE A 192 -11.13 -1.82 10.63
N GLU A 193 -11.34 -2.89 11.38
CA GLU A 193 -11.78 -2.85 12.77
C GLU A 193 -11.08 -3.96 13.56
N ASN A 194 -10.57 -3.65 14.74
CA ASN A 194 -9.87 -4.60 15.61
C ASN A 194 -8.71 -5.36 14.89
N GLY A 195 -7.99 -4.67 13.98
CA GLY A 195 -6.88 -5.25 13.22
C GLY A 195 -7.29 -6.25 12.14
N LYS A 196 -8.57 -6.27 11.74
CA LYS A 196 -9.10 -7.11 10.66
C LYS A 196 -9.63 -6.24 9.53
N LEU A 197 -9.35 -6.66 8.30
CA LEU A 197 -9.88 -6.07 7.10
C LEU A 197 -11.08 -6.87 6.60
N TYR A 198 -12.17 -6.17 6.30
CA TYR A 198 -13.26 -6.65 5.47
C TYR A 198 -13.36 -5.77 4.24
N ALA A 199 -13.52 -6.35 3.05
CA ALA A 199 -13.71 -5.58 1.83
C ALA A 199 -14.68 -6.27 0.88
N GLU A 200 -15.57 -5.47 0.28
CA GLU A 200 -16.43 -5.85 -0.85
C GLU A 200 -16.00 -5.07 -2.07
N MET A 201 -15.75 -5.77 -3.17
CA MET A 201 -15.32 -5.20 -4.43
C MET A 201 -16.22 -5.68 -5.57
N ALA A 202 -16.59 -4.79 -6.46
CA ALA A 202 -17.23 -5.12 -7.72
C ALA A 202 -16.30 -4.70 -8.86
N LEU A 203 -16.01 -5.64 -9.76
CA LEU A 203 -15.08 -5.47 -10.87
C LEU A 203 -15.75 -5.96 -12.17
N PRO A 204 -16.50 -5.12 -12.89
CA PRO A 204 -16.99 -5.49 -14.19
C PRO A 204 -15.81 -5.60 -15.18
N VAL A 205 -15.58 -6.80 -15.70
CA VAL A 205 -14.49 -7.10 -16.63
C VAL A 205 -15.10 -7.24 -18.03
N THR A 206 -14.72 -6.37 -18.96
CA THR A 206 -15.20 -6.42 -20.33
C THR A 206 -14.09 -6.91 -21.26
N LEU A 207 -14.33 -8.02 -21.94
CA LEU A 207 -13.43 -8.62 -22.92
C LEU A 207 -14.18 -8.73 -24.27
N GLY A 208 -13.84 -7.87 -25.20
CA GLY A 208 -14.60 -7.75 -26.46
C GLY A 208 -16.04 -7.33 -26.18
N ASP A 209 -17.00 -8.10 -26.65
CA ASP A 209 -18.45 -7.84 -26.48
C ASP A 209 -19.03 -8.47 -25.20
N ALA A 210 -18.22 -9.22 -24.44
CA ALA A 210 -18.65 -9.91 -23.23
C ALA A 210 -18.26 -9.13 -21.96
N THR A 211 -19.22 -8.94 -21.06
CA THR A 211 -18.97 -8.38 -19.72
C THR A 211 -19.20 -9.46 -18.67
N ILE A 212 -18.18 -9.70 -17.87
CA ILE A 212 -18.22 -10.59 -16.70
C ILE A 212 -18.34 -9.72 -15.45
N ASN A 213 -19.39 -9.90 -14.69
CA ASN A 213 -19.57 -9.21 -13.42
C ASN A 213 -18.88 -10.02 -12.33
N VAL A 214 -17.77 -9.52 -11.85
CA VAL A 214 -17.00 -10.09 -10.75
C VAL A 214 -17.36 -9.35 -9.46
N LYS A 215 -17.76 -10.08 -8.44
CA LYS A 215 -17.84 -9.57 -7.07
C LYS A 215 -16.84 -10.35 -6.21
N ALA A 216 -16.05 -9.64 -5.43
CA ALA A 216 -15.09 -10.24 -4.54
C ALA A 216 -15.35 -9.75 -3.11
N THR A 217 -15.42 -10.69 -2.16
CA THR A 217 -15.60 -10.38 -0.73
C THR A 217 -14.40 -10.95 0.02
N PHE A 218 -13.65 -10.07 0.66
CA PHE A 218 -12.48 -10.42 1.46
C PHE A 218 -12.79 -10.34 2.95
N GLY A 219 -12.47 -11.39 3.68
CA GLY A 219 -12.65 -11.47 5.13
C GLY A 219 -14.12 -11.57 5.56
N LYS A 220 -14.36 -11.36 6.84
CA LYS A 220 -15.71 -11.38 7.44
C LYS A 220 -16.00 -10.05 8.10
N LYS A 221 -17.16 -9.50 7.79
CA LYS A 221 -17.64 -8.28 8.44
C LYS A 221 -17.76 -8.50 9.94
N ALA A 222 -17.22 -7.56 10.73
CA ALA A 222 -17.41 -7.60 12.18
C ALA A 222 -18.92 -7.54 12.51
N THR A 223 -19.42 -8.58 13.15
CA THR A 223 -20.78 -8.54 13.70
C THR A 223 -20.70 -7.79 15.02
N ASN A 224 -21.34 -6.63 15.09
CA ASN A 224 -21.61 -5.97 16.36
C ASN A 224 -22.56 -6.87 17.15
N VAL A 225 -22.00 -7.70 18.00
CA VAL A 225 -22.79 -8.34 19.07
C VAL A 225 -23.05 -7.23 20.07
N GLU A 226 -24.25 -6.67 20.05
CA GLU A 226 -24.68 -5.79 21.14
C GLU A 226 -24.56 -6.57 22.45
N LYS A 227 -23.59 -6.17 23.27
CA LYS A 227 -23.39 -6.79 24.57
C LYS A 227 -24.50 -6.30 25.51
N THR A 228 -25.63 -7.00 25.50
CA THR A 228 -26.69 -6.75 26.44
C THR A 228 -26.25 -7.29 27.81
N THR A 229 -25.87 -6.40 28.70
CA THR A 229 -25.56 -6.77 30.08
C THR A 229 -26.88 -6.90 30.84
N TYR A 230 -27.28 -8.13 31.10
CA TYR A 230 -28.36 -8.39 32.00
C TYR A 230 -27.84 -8.27 33.44
N LYS A 231 -28.34 -7.31 34.18
CA LYS A 231 -28.15 -7.22 35.65
C LYS A 231 -29.40 -7.83 36.29
N ASP A 232 -29.30 -9.08 36.66
CA ASP A 232 -30.30 -9.74 37.43
C ASP A 232 -29.67 -10.42 38.64
N GLN A 233 -30.46 -10.65 39.67
CA GLN A 233 -29.98 -11.35 40.86
C GLN A 233 -29.92 -12.85 40.58
N LEU A 234 -28.74 -13.42 40.76
CA LEU A 234 -28.56 -14.86 40.72
C LEU A 234 -29.01 -15.44 42.07
N VAL A 235 -30.16 -16.10 42.12
CA VAL A 235 -30.60 -16.85 43.28
C VAL A 235 -30.07 -18.26 43.17
N ILE A 236 -29.20 -18.66 44.10
CA ILE A 236 -28.67 -20.02 44.17
C ILE A 236 -29.33 -20.75 45.33
N SER A 237 -30.04 -21.83 45.05
CA SER A 237 -30.58 -22.74 46.07
C SER A 237 -29.62 -23.93 46.26
N LEU A 238 -29.09 -24.08 47.48
CA LEU A 238 -28.30 -25.24 47.88
C LEU A 238 -29.17 -26.08 48.86
N ASN A 239 -29.46 -27.32 48.48
CA ASN A 239 -30.28 -28.25 49.26
C ASN A 239 -31.69 -27.72 49.64
N GLY A 240 -32.27 -26.87 48.81
CA GLY A 240 -33.59 -26.29 49.04
C GLY A 240 -33.61 -24.97 49.82
N ASP A 241 -32.50 -24.50 50.30
CA ASP A 241 -32.37 -23.19 50.96
C ASP A 241 -31.85 -22.13 49.97
N GLU A 242 -32.59 -21.05 49.81
CA GLU A 242 -32.15 -19.89 49.01
C GLU A 242 -30.96 -19.19 49.69
N GLN A 243 -29.87 -19.06 48.96
CA GLN A 243 -28.73 -18.26 49.41
C GLN A 243 -28.89 -16.83 48.85
N ASN A 244 -28.95 -15.86 49.73
CA ASN A 244 -28.90 -14.44 49.33
C ASN A 244 -27.54 -14.12 48.75
N PRO A 245 -27.49 -13.38 47.61
CA PRO A 245 -26.26 -12.95 46.96
C PRO A 245 -25.47 -11.95 47.80
#